data_516b3b8d22eacd129e2d9d7ea1bdd1e0
#
_entry.id   516b3b8d22eacd129e2d9d7ea1bdd1e0
#
_cell.length_a   1.000
_cell.length_b   1.000
_cell.length_c   1.000
_cell.angle_alpha   90.00
_cell.angle_beta   90.00
_cell.angle_gamma   90.00
#
_symmetry.space_group_name_H-M   'P 1'
#
loop_
_entity.id
_entity.type
_entity.pdbx_description
1 polymer ?
#
loop_
_entity_poly.entity_id
_entity_poly.type
_entity_poly.pdbx_seq_one_letter_code
_entity_poly.pdbx_strand_id
1 'polypeptide(L)'
;MFTMIIGEEGEYGCRLRKYLETHWTGSLRLHSFTRPETLRASEEKADCYLLDEHFFHCMQEELPPYIADSCILLTNEEREGSFCRYHPPEELIQMIEERQNGAAGDSRGGGINCTVTALYSPVFEPELDKIASAGMKQGDLYLGMEDVGSLTSGGGNMGDLCYFIGLKNREIAGRVKETAREADGIWYVDSPDLSLDLLELTPEEYQWFFQCLKDSGEYGDIYVGLGSGIFTQISLNMLFDRFVLIDSRNNERQHACCGFLEQALQSESRRFQGVYERKYREDLLDAAVQ
;
A
#
# COMPACT_ATOMS: atom_id res chain seq x y z
N MET A 1 -10.66 -4.90 -7.45
CA MET A 1 -11.29 -6.23 -7.67
C MET A 1 -10.48 -7.22 -6.86
N PHE A 2 -11.09 -7.82 -5.84
CA PHE A 2 -10.42 -8.76 -4.94
C PHE A 2 -10.33 -10.13 -5.60
N THR A 3 -9.15 -10.73 -5.62
CA THR A 3 -8.92 -12.04 -6.24
C THR A 3 -8.67 -13.08 -5.14
N MET A 4 -9.41 -14.16 -5.17
CA MET A 4 -9.30 -15.24 -4.18
C MET A 4 -9.08 -16.58 -4.87
N ILE A 5 -8.17 -17.39 -4.33
CA ILE A 5 -7.91 -18.75 -4.78
C ILE A 5 -8.36 -19.74 -3.69
N ILE A 6 -9.16 -20.73 -4.10
CA ILE A 6 -9.58 -21.84 -3.24
C ILE A 6 -8.88 -23.11 -3.74
N GLY A 7 -8.03 -23.70 -2.91
CA GLY A 7 -7.37 -24.99 -3.13
C GLY A 7 -7.94 -26.03 -2.18
N GLU A 8 -8.82 -26.91 -2.71
CA GLU A 8 -9.50 -27.92 -1.90
C GLU A 8 -10.00 -29.09 -2.79
N GLU A 9 -9.71 -30.33 -2.40
CA GLU A 9 -9.99 -31.53 -3.21
C GLU A 9 -11.46 -31.99 -3.18
N GLY A 10 -12.24 -31.55 -2.23
CA GLY A 10 -13.59 -32.06 -1.99
C GLY A 10 -14.74 -31.18 -2.46
N GLU A 11 -15.95 -31.58 -2.08
CA GLU A 11 -17.17 -30.80 -2.36
C GLU A 11 -17.25 -29.49 -1.54
N TYR A 12 -16.51 -29.38 -0.44
CA TYR A 12 -16.55 -28.21 0.42
C TYR A 12 -16.10 -26.95 -0.31
N GLY A 13 -15.01 -27.04 -1.08
CA GLY A 13 -14.53 -25.93 -1.89
C GLY A 13 -15.56 -25.42 -2.90
N CYS A 14 -16.33 -26.34 -3.52
CA CYS A 14 -17.40 -25.97 -4.44
C CYS A 14 -18.57 -25.24 -3.74
N ARG A 15 -18.92 -25.65 -2.53
CA ARG A 15 -19.96 -25.02 -1.72
C ARG A 15 -19.50 -23.66 -1.21
N LEU A 16 -18.27 -23.59 -0.72
CA LEU A 16 -17.66 -22.37 -0.25
C LEU A 16 -17.57 -21.32 -1.37
N ARG A 17 -17.15 -21.73 -2.56
CA ARG A 17 -17.14 -20.86 -3.73
C ARG A 17 -18.50 -20.22 -4.01
N LYS A 18 -19.56 -21.04 -4.10
CA LYS A 18 -20.92 -20.53 -4.34
C LYS A 18 -21.38 -19.57 -3.26
N TYR A 19 -21.04 -19.88 -2.01
CA TYR A 19 -21.37 -19.02 -0.88
C TYR A 19 -20.67 -17.66 -1.00
N LEU A 20 -19.37 -17.64 -1.24
CA LEU A 20 -18.58 -16.42 -1.41
C LEU A 20 -19.03 -15.59 -2.61
N GLU A 21 -19.32 -16.22 -3.76
CA GLU A 21 -19.87 -15.53 -4.95
C GLU A 21 -21.23 -14.84 -4.65
N THR A 22 -22.00 -15.36 -3.69
CA THR A 22 -23.35 -14.83 -3.36
C THR A 22 -23.32 -13.76 -2.27
N HIS A 23 -22.42 -13.88 -1.29
CA HIS A 23 -22.45 -13.08 -0.06
C HIS A 23 -21.28 -12.07 0.05
N TRP A 24 -20.33 -12.13 -0.88
CA TRP A 24 -19.23 -11.18 -0.88
C TRP A 24 -19.68 -9.77 -1.25
N THR A 25 -19.30 -8.81 -0.43
CA THR A 25 -19.59 -7.39 -0.68
C THR A 25 -18.47 -6.79 -1.55
N GLY A 26 -18.77 -6.55 -2.83
CA GLY A 26 -17.83 -5.93 -3.76
C GLY A 26 -17.49 -6.79 -4.98
N SER A 27 -16.48 -6.37 -5.74
CA SER A 27 -16.03 -7.08 -6.95
C SER A 27 -15.05 -8.20 -6.57
N LEU A 28 -15.49 -9.46 -6.73
CA LEU A 28 -14.72 -10.66 -6.42
C LEU A 28 -14.39 -11.44 -7.69
N ARG A 29 -13.12 -11.86 -7.82
CA ARG A 29 -12.67 -12.86 -8.79
C ARG A 29 -12.27 -14.12 -8.01
N LEU A 30 -12.94 -15.24 -8.28
CA LEU A 30 -12.74 -16.51 -7.60
C LEU A 30 -12.18 -17.57 -8.56
N HIS A 31 -11.04 -18.16 -8.18
CA HIS A 31 -10.46 -19.31 -8.84
C HIS A 31 -10.48 -20.51 -7.90
N SER A 32 -10.87 -21.68 -8.39
CA SER A 32 -10.91 -22.89 -7.59
C SER A 32 -10.08 -23.99 -8.24
N PHE A 33 -9.22 -24.61 -7.46
CA PHE A 33 -8.37 -25.70 -7.86
C PHE A 33 -8.66 -26.95 -7.00
N THR A 34 -8.80 -28.08 -7.65
CA THR A 34 -9.05 -29.37 -6.98
C THR A 34 -7.79 -30.23 -6.93
N ARG A 35 -6.69 -29.78 -7.51
CA ARG A 35 -5.39 -30.47 -7.49
C ARG A 35 -4.27 -29.45 -7.31
N PRO A 36 -3.31 -29.74 -6.40
CA PRO A 36 -2.18 -28.84 -6.16
C PRO A 36 -1.35 -28.55 -7.42
N GLU A 37 -1.18 -29.55 -8.32
CA GLU A 37 -0.39 -29.41 -9.53
C GLU A 37 -1.00 -28.38 -10.49
N THR A 38 -2.33 -28.27 -10.54
CA THR A 38 -3.03 -27.30 -11.40
C THR A 38 -2.91 -25.88 -10.84
N LEU A 39 -2.92 -25.73 -9.52
CA LEU A 39 -2.66 -24.44 -8.87
C LEU A 39 -1.20 -24.02 -9.11
N ARG A 40 -0.26 -24.97 -8.96
CA ARG A 40 1.18 -24.73 -9.20
C ARG A 40 1.47 -24.32 -10.64
N ALA A 41 0.78 -24.91 -11.62
CA ALA A 41 0.93 -24.57 -13.03
C ALA A 41 0.21 -23.28 -13.42
N SER A 42 -0.64 -22.73 -12.57
CA SER A 42 -1.29 -21.45 -12.79
C SER A 42 -0.34 -20.32 -12.38
N GLU A 43 -0.18 -19.31 -13.24
CA GLU A 43 0.57 -18.10 -12.92
C GLU A 43 -0.31 -17.05 -12.20
N GLU A 44 -1.50 -17.46 -11.75
CA GLU A 44 -2.46 -16.54 -11.14
C GLU A 44 -2.07 -16.18 -9.71
N LYS A 45 -2.02 -14.88 -9.45
CA LYS A 45 -1.82 -14.32 -8.11
C LYS A 45 -3.16 -13.96 -7.50
N ALA A 46 -3.28 -14.12 -6.19
CA ALA A 46 -4.48 -13.78 -5.45
C ALA A 46 -4.15 -12.95 -4.21
N ASP A 47 -5.12 -12.14 -3.79
CA ASP A 47 -5.06 -11.36 -2.58
C ASP A 47 -5.31 -12.22 -1.33
N CYS A 48 -5.99 -13.38 -1.51
CA CYS A 48 -6.24 -14.35 -0.45
C CYS A 48 -6.23 -15.78 -1.00
N TYR A 49 -5.58 -16.67 -0.27
CA TYR A 49 -5.53 -18.10 -0.56
C TYR A 49 -6.26 -18.87 0.54
N LEU A 50 -7.29 -19.63 0.17
CA LEU A 50 -8.00 -20.55 1.04
C LEU A 50 -7.55 -21.97 0.69
N LEU A 51 -6.63 -22.54 1.44
CA LEU A 51 -6.01 -23.81 1.12
C LEU A 51 -6.36 -24.86 2.19
N ASP A 52 -6.67 -26.09 1.78
CA ASP A 52 -6.71 -27.19 2.71
C ASP A 52 -5.30 -27.64 3.13
N GLU A 53 -5.22 -28.51 4.15
CA GLU A 53 -3.93 -28.98 4.68
C GLU A 53 -3.10 -29.70 3.61
N HIS A 54 -3.73 -30.42 2.69
CA HIS A 54 -3.04 -31.13 1.63
C HIS A 54 -2.44 -30.17 0.61
N PHE A 55 -3.23 -29.20 0.11
CA PHE A 55 -2.73 -28.15 -0.78
C PHE A 55 -1.61 -27.33 -0.14
N PHE A 56 -1.77 -26.97 1.12
CA PHE A 56 -0.77 -26.20 1.85
C PHE A 56 0.55 -26.98 1.95
N HIS A 57 0.52 -28.25 2.35
CA HIS A 57 1.71 -29.09 2.42
C HIS A 57 2.38 -29.30 1.06
N CYS A 58 1.60 -29.56 0.01
CA CYS A 58 2.17 -29.75 -1.34
C CYS A 58 2.82 -28.48 -1.88
N MET A 59 2.43 -27.30 -1.40
CA MET A 59 2.93 -26.02 -1.88
C MET A 59 3.95 -25.37 -0.94
N GLN A 60 4.11 -25.87 0.30
CA GLN A 60 4.89 -25.25 1.36
C GLN A 60 6.36 -24.94 0.99
N GLU A 61 6.99 -25.79 0.16
CA GLU A 61 8.38 -25.59 -0.29
C GLU A 61 8.51 -24.55 -1.42
N GLU A 62 7.42 -24.24 -2.10
CA GLU A 62 7.38 -23.39 -3.30
C GLU A 62 6.53 -22.12 -3.11
N LEU A 63 5.79 -22.04 -1.97
CA LEU A 63 5.02 -20.84 -1.64
C LEU A 63 5.97 -19.68 -1.38
N PRO A 64 5.92 -18.62 -2.20
CA PRO A 64 6.62 -17.40 -1.86
C PRO A 64 6.18 -16.90 -0.47
N PRO A 65 7.07 -16.28 0.32
CA PRO A 65 6.76 -15.81 1.68
C PRO A 65 5.47 -14.96 1.76
N TYR A 66 5.18 -14.16 0.72
CA TYR A 66 3.98 -13.33 0.66
C TYR A 66 2.66 -14.13 0.57
N ILE A 67 2.67 -15.39 0.13
CA ILE A 67 1.46 -16.24 0.12
C ILE A 67 1.17 -16.78 1.51
N ALA A 68 2.19 -17.02 2.34
CA ALA A 68 2.01 -17.49 3.70
C ALA A 68 1.16 -16.53 4.54
N ASP A 69 1.38 -15.21 4.38
CA ASP A 69 0.62 -14.18 5.10
C ASP A 69 -0.80 -13.99 4.55
N SER A 70 -1.00 -14.26 3.26
CA SER A 70 -2.31 -14.17 2.58
C SER A 70 -3.09 -15.49 2.61
N CYS A 71 -2.54 -16.55 3.24
CA CYS A 71 -3.15 -17.87 3.28
C CYS A 71 -3.98 -18.08 4.54
N ILE A 72 -5.23 -18.53 4.36
CA ILE A 72 -6.08 -19.09 5.43
C ILE A 72 -6.14 -20.60 5.22
N LEU A 73 -5.66 -21.31 6.21
CA LEU A 73 -5.71 -22.78 6.19
C LEU A 73 -7.12 -23.25 6.54
N LEU A 74 -7.72 -24.07 5.68
CA LEU A 74 -9.02 -24.71 5.91
C LEU A 74 -8.79 -26.02 6.65
N THR A 75 -9.20 -26.09 7.92
CA THR A 75 -8.95 -27.24 8.81
C THR A 75 -10.27 -27.92 9.22
N ASN A 76 -10.17 -29.14 9.75
CA ASN A 76 -11.27 -29.81 10.39
C ASN A 76 -11.29 -29.60 11.92
N GLU A 77 -10.23 -29.00 12.47
CA GLU A 77 -10.05 -28.72 13.89
C GLU A 77 -9.81 -27.23 14.10
N GLU A 78 -10.14 -26.72 15.28
CA GLU A 78 -9.84 -25.35 15.66
C GLU A 78 -8.32 -25.19 15.87
N ARG A 79 -7.70 -24.27 15.10
CA ARG A 79 -6.29 -23.89 15.25
C ARG A 79 -6.16 -22.39 15.07
N GLU A 80 -5.29 -21.81 15.85
CA GLU A 80 -5.00 -20.36 15.74
C GLU A 80 -4.53 -20.01 14.31
N GLY A 81 -5.14 -18.99 13.72
CA GLY A 81 -4.82 -18.54 12.36
C GLY A 81 -5.42 -19.37 11.22
N SER A 82 -6.20 -20.44 11.51
CA SER A 82 -6.90 -21.25 10.53
C SER A 82 -8.42 -21.07 10.62
N PHE A 83 -9.14 -21.50 9.58
CA PHE A 83 -10.59 -21.54 9.56
C PHE A 83 -11.09 -22.99 9.65
N CYS A 84 -11.88 -23.28 10.67
CA CYS A 84 -12.50 -24.59 10.81
C CYS A 84 -13.71 -24.72 9.87
N ARG A 85 -13.71 -25.76 9.02
CA ARG A 85 -14.76 -26.00 8.01
C ARG A 85 -16.17 -26.21 8.57
N TYR A 86 -16.28 -26.49 9.87
CA TYR A 86 -17.55 -26.68 10.57
C TYR A 86 -18.13 -25.36 11.10
N HIS A 87 -17.38 -24.27 11.05
CA HIS A 87 -17.88 -22.94 11.40
C HIS A 87 -18.76 -22.35 10.29
N PRO A 88 -19.66 -21.42 10.65
CA PRO A 88 -20.45 -20.69 9.68
C PRO A 88 -19.56 -19.96 8.67
N PRO A 89 -19.83 -20.05 7.36
CA PRO A 89 -19.01 -19.41 6.35
C PRO A 89 -19.04 -17.86 6.41
N GLU A 90 -19.99 -17.27 7.14
CA GLU A 90 -20.01 -15.85 7.50
C GLU A 90 -18.79 -15.44 8.31
N GLU A 91 -18.33 -16.30 9.22
CA GLU A 91 -17.14 -16.07 10.04
C GLU A 91 -15.87 -16.07 9.19
N LEU A 92 -15.85 -16.85 8.10
CA LEU A 92 -14.72 -16.79 7.15
C LEU A 92 -14.69 -15.46 6.42
N ILE A 93 -15.82 -14.94 5.95
CA ILE A 93 -15.89 -13.61 5.33
C ILE A 93 -15.39 -12.57 6.31
N GLN A 94 -15.88 -12.60 7.55
CA GLN A 94 -15.44 -11.69 8.60
C GLN A 94 -13.92 -11.84 8.88
N MET A 95 -13.38 -13.05 8.96
CA MET A 95 -11.95 -13.30 9.13
C MET A 95 -11.12 -12.74 7.96
N ILE A 96 -11.62 -12.87 6.72
CA ILE A 96 -10.96 -12.32 5.53
C ILE A 96 -11.01 -10.78 5.58
N GLU A 97 -12.17 -10.21 5.90
CA GLU A 97 -12.35 -8.76 6.06
C GLU A 97 -11.54 -8.21 7.23
N GLU A 98 -11.48 -8.91 8.35
CA GLU A 98 -10.63 -8.56 9.50
C GLU A 98 -9.14 -8.65 9.14
N ARG A 99 -8.71 -9.64 8.37
CA ARG A 99 -7.34 -9.70 7.85
C ARG A 99 -7.06 -8.60 6.84
N GLN A 100 -8.03 -8.24 6.00
CA GLN A 100 -7.93 -7.09 5.12
C GLN A 100 -7.94 -5.76 5.88
N ASN A 101 -8.84 -5.66 6.89
CA ASN A 101 -8.95 -4.51 7.76
C ASN A 101 -7.93 -4.56 8.91
N GLY A 102 -7.50 -5.74 9.32
CA GLY A 102 -6.50 -6.02 10.34
C GLY A 102 -5.09 -6.02 9.76
N ALA A 103 -4.93 -6.08 8.43
CA ALA A 103 -3.78 -5.51 7.75
C ALA A 103 -3.77 -3.97 7.91
N ALA A 104 -4.87 -3.39 8.40
CA ALA A 104 -4.97 -2.01 8.89
C ALA A 104 -4.95 -1.88 10.43
N GLY A 105 -4.82 -2.98 11.19
CA GLY A 105 -4.77 -2.91 12.66
C GLY A 105 -4.55 -4.28 13.31
N ASP A 106 -3.39 -4.46 13.89
CA ASP A 106 -2.96 -5.45 14.88
C ASP A 106 -2.46 -6.81 14.36
N SER A 107 -1.21 -6.83 13.88
CA SER A 107 -0.34 -8.01 13.88
C SER A 107 0.70 -7.84 14.98
N ARG A 108 0.44 -8.38 16.16
CA ARG A 108 1.48 -8.58 17.20
C ARG A 108 2.36 -9.77 16.80
N GLY A 109 3.29 -9.46 15.94
CA GLY A 109 4.37 -10.32 15.51
C GLY A 109 5.36 -9.49 14.71
N GLY A 110 6.17 -8.65 15.37
CA GLY A 110 7.46 -8.14 14.91
C GLY A 110 7.56 -7.37 13.57
N GLY A 111 6.47 -7.06 12.88
CA GLY A 111 6.47 -6.19 11.70
C GLY A 111 5.80 -4.86 12.04
N ILE A 112 6.51 -3.75 11.92
CA ILE A 112 5.95 -2.41 12.02
C ILE A 112 4.91 -2.28 10.88
N ASN A 113 3.64 -2.01 11.21
CA ASN A 113 2.60 -1.68 10.21
C ASN A 113 2.99 -0.37 9.52
N CYS A 114 3.72 -0.47 8.41
CA CYS A 114 4.18 0.67 7.65
C CYS A 114 3.06 1.14 6.71
N THR A 115 2.52 2.33 6.98
CA THR A 115 1.49 2.97 6.14
C THR A 115 2.16 3.93 5.16
N VAL A 116 1.75 3.91 3.89
CA VAL A 116 2.19 4.87 2.89
C VAL A 116 1.14 5.98 2.75
N THR A 117 1.51 7.18 3.17
CA THR A 117 0.65 8.38 3.12
C THR A 117 1.13 9.34 2.04
N ALA A 118 0.32 9.59 1.02
CA ALA A 118 0.57 10.64 0.04
C ALA A 118 0.08 12.00 0.55
N LEU A 119 0.92 13.02 0.39
CA LEU A 119 0.60 14.42 0.63
C LEU A 119 0.63 15.14 -0.71
N TYR A 120 -0.48 15.72 -1.12
CA TYR A 120 -0.58 16.39 -2.41
C TYR A 120 -1.15 17.81 -2.29
N SER A 121 -0.45 18.76 -2.89
CA SER A 121 -0.97 20.09 -3.11
C SER A 121 -1.16 20.35 -4.61
N PRO A 122 -2.33 20.84 -5.07
CA PRO A 122 -2.57 21.14 -6.48
C PRO A 122 -1.82 22.40 -6.98
N VAL A 123 -1.16 23.10 -6.08
CA VAL A 123 -0.25 24.20 -6.37
C VAL A 123 1.10 23.90 -5.70
N PHE A 124 2.17 24.49 -6.22
CA PHE A 124 3.48 24.33 -5.60
C PHE A 124 3.46 24.73 -4.12
N GLU A 125 3.87 23.79 -3.26
CA GLU A 125 3.93 23.98 -1.80
C GLU A 125 5.39 23.79 -1.33
N PRO A 126 6.11 24.88 -1.07
CA PRO A 126 7.54 24.82 -0.74
C PRO A 126 7.84 24.23 0.64
N GLU A 127 6.83 24.03 1.48
CA GLU A 127 6.95 23.52 2.85
C GLU A 127 6.27 22.17 3.04
N LEU A 128 6.13 21.39 1.96
CA LEU A 128 5.43 20.11 2.02
C LEU A 128 6.13 19.09 2.95
N ASP A 129 7.45 19.12 2.99
CA ASP A 129 8.26 18.34 3.93
C ASP A 129 7.99 18.72 5.40
N LYS A 130 7.85 20.01 5.70
CA LYS A 130 7.48 20.50 7.05
C LYS A 130 6.05 20.11 7.42
N ILE A 131 5.12 20.20 6.45
CA ILE A 131 3.74 19.76 6.63
C ILE A 131 3.70 18.26 6.93
N ALA A 132 4.51 17.46 6.23
CA ALA A 132 4.65 16.04 6.51
C ALA A 132 5.18 15.80 7.91
N SER A 133 6.25 16.48 8.31
CA SER A 133 6.92 16.30 9.59
C SER A 133 6.01 16.52 10.80
N ALA A 134 4.98 17.36 10.67
CA ALA A 134 3.98 17.55 11.73
C ALA A 134 3.23 16.28 12.13
N GLY A 135 3.12 15.31 11.20
CA GLY A 135 2.47 14.02 11.44
C GLY A 135 3.43 12.85 11.64
N MET A 136 4.72 13.05 11.43
CA MET A 136 5.75 12.02 11.45
C MET A 136 6.31 11.76 12.85
N LYS A 137 6.84 10.57 13.04
CA LYS A 137 7.47 10.10 14.29
C LYS A 137 8.88 9.64 14.01
N GLN A 138 9.65 9.39 15.07
CA GLN A 138 10.96 8.79 14.93
C GLN A 138 10.89 7.44 14.19
N GLY A 139 11.75 7.26 13.22
CA GLY A 139 11.80 6.09 12.35
C GLY A 139 10.98 6.21 11.07
N ASP A 140 10.15 7.25 10.90
CA ASP A 140 9.39 7.47 9.67
C ASP A 140 10.29 7.95 8.53
N LEU A 141 9.82 7.72 7.30
CA LEU A 141 10.51 8.11 6.06
C LEU A 141 9.67 9.11 5.27
N TYR A 142 10.29 10.22 4.88
CA TYR A 142 9.74 11.15 3.87
C TYR A 142 10.41 10.92 2.52
N LEU A 143 9.62 10.82 1.48
CA LEU A 143 10.05 10.72 0.08
C LEU A 143 9.52 11.92 -0.69
N GLY A 144 10.40 12.78 -1.16
CA GLY A 144 10.06 13.91 -2.02
C GLY A 144 9.86 13.44 -3.46
N MET A 145 8.62 13.49 -3.93
CA MET A 145 8.26 13.22 -5.33
C MET A 145 7.58 14.45 -5.94
N GLU A 146 8.15 15.61 -5.67
CA GLU A 146 7.65 16.90 -6.16
C GLU A 146 8.32 17.29 -7.46
N ASP A 147 7.67 18.22 -8.20
CA ASP A 147 8.17 18.70 -9.50
C ASP A 147 9.49 19.48 -9.39
N VAL A 148 9.75 20.07 -8.23
CA VAL A 148 10.95 20.85 -7.94
C VAL A 148 11.43 20.50 -6.54
N GLY A 149 12.67 20.04 -6.45
CA GLY A 149 13.29 19.72 -5.17
C GLY A 149 13.51 20.94 -4.27
N SER A 150 13.62 20.71 -2.98
CA SER A 150 14.05 21.72 -2.03
C SER A 150 15.50 22.10 -2.31
N LEU A 151 15.76 23.37 -2.61
CA LEU A 151 17.09 23.90 -2.92
C LEU A 151 18.04 23.94 -1.71
N THR A 152 17.64 23.43 -0.56
CA THR A 152 18.33 23.64 0.72
C THR A 152 18.92 22.39 1.36
N SER A 153 18.68 21.22 0.83
CA SER A 153 19.10 19.96 1.45
C SER A 153 20.38 19.41 0.81
N GLY A 154 21.29 18.97 1.64
CA GLY A 154 22.57 18.39 1.23
C GLY A 154 22.58 16.86 1.21
N GLY A 155 21.41 16.21 1.09
CA GLY A 155 21.24 14.75 0.97
C GLY A 155 21.15 14.28 -0.49
N GLY A 156 21.02 12.96 -0.68
CA GLY A 156 20.64 12.40 -1.98
C GLY A 156 19.14 12.59 -2.22
N ASN A 157 18.70 12.39 -3.46
CA ASN A 157 17.35 12.65 -3.89
C ASN A 157 16.69 11.44 -4.57
N MET A 158 15.39 11.53 -4.84
CA MET A 158 14.64 10.45 -5.49
C MET A 158 15.15 10.09 -6.90
N GLY A 159 15.78 11.03 -7.62
CA GLY A 159 16.39 10.77 -8.93
C GLY A 159 17.50 9.72 -8.84
N ASP A 160 18.30 9.74 -7.76
CA ASP A 160 19.35 8.74 -7.53
C ASP A 160 18.76 7.33 -7.35
N LEU A 161 17.52 7.23 -6.87
CA LEU A 161 16.83 5.97 -6.62
C LEU A 161 16.07 5.44 -7.85
N CYS A 162 15.63 6.32 -8.76
CA CYS A 162 14.80 5.94 -9.91
C CYS A 162 15.47 4.84 -10.76
N TYR A 163 16.77 4.92 -10.97
CA TYR A 163 17.52 3.89 -11.69
C TYR A 163 17.41 2.51 -11.02
N PHE A 164 17.56 2.45 -9.69
CA PHE A 164 17.50 1.19 -8.94
C PHE A 164 16.06 0.66 -8.84
N ILE A 165 15.07 1.55 -8.81
CA ILE A 165 13.65 1.20 -8.83
C ILE A 165 13.28 0.56 -10.17
N GLY A 166 13.67 1.18 -11.31
CA GLY A 166 13.42 0.63 -12.64
C GLY A 166 14.09 -0.73 -12.88
N LEU A 167 15.26 -0.97 -12.28
CA LEU A 167 15.93 -2.26 -12.30
C LEU A 167 15.34 -3.28 -11.30
N LYS A 168 14.39 -2.89 -10.47
CA LYS A 168 13.86 -3.71 -9.35
C LYS A 168 14.97 -4.33 -8.51
N ASN A 169 15.95 -3.50 -8.11
CA ASN A 169 17.07 -3.94 -7.29
C ASN A 169 16.60 -4.28 -5.87
N ARG A 170 16.80 -5.52 -5.43
CA ARG A 170 16.34 -6.00 -4.11
C ARG A 170 16.99 -5.31 -2.91
N GLU A 171 18.12 -4.63 -3.11
CA GLU A 171 18.80 -3.85 -2.07
C GLU A 171 18.25 -2.42 -1.95
N ILE A 172 17.09 -2.13 -2.55
CA ILE A 172 16.54 -0.77 -2.65
C ILE A 172 16.33 -0.12 -1.27
N ALA A 173 15.89 -0.87 -0.26
CA ALA A 173 15.71 -0.33 1.09
C ALA A 173 17.04 0.19 1.69
N GLY A 174 18.13 -0.56 1.50
CA GLY A 174 19.48 -0.13 1.88
C GLY A 174 19.94 1.11 1.08
N ARG A 175 19.60 1.17 -0.22
CA ARG A 175 19.90 2.35 -1.05
C ARG A 175 19.15 3.60 -0.58
N VAL A 176 17.88 3.45 -0.23
CA VAL A 176 17.10 4.55 0.37
C VAL A 176 17.80 5.07 1.62
N LYS A 177 18.28 4.18 2.49
CA LYS A 177 19.00 4.57 3.72
C LYS A 177 20.33 5.27 3.47
N GLU A 178 21.08 4.84 2.45
CA GLU A 178 22.30 5.50 2.01
C GLU A 178 22.05 6.89 1.42
N THR A 179 20.92 7.08 0.74
CA THR A 179 20.50 8.32 0.08
C THR A 179 19.87 9.30 1.06
N ALA A 180 19.11 8.78 2.04
CA ALA A 180 18.38 9.59 2.98
C ALA A 180 19.30 10.33 3.96
N ARG A 181 18.91 11.56 4.30
CA ARG A 181 19.43 12.26 5.50
C ARG A 181 18.54 11.99 6.69
N GLU A 182 19.13 11.89 7.86
CA GLU A 182 18.40 11.82 9.13
C GLU A 182 18.37 13.20 9.78
N ALA A 183 17.17 13.61 10.22
CA ALA A 183 16.98 14.80 11.04
C ALA A 183 15.90 14.52 12.09
N ASP A 184 16.20 14.73 13.35
CA ASP A 184 15.30 14.52 14.51
C ASP A 184 14.73 13.07 14.57
N GLY A 185 15.48 12.09 14.09
CA GLY A 185 15.08 10.70 14.03
C GLY A 185 14.14 10.34 12.86
N ILE A 186 13.91 11.26 11.95
CA ILE A 186 13.12 11.08 10.72
C ILE A 186 14.08 11.02 9.53
N TRP A 187 13.78 10.13 8.59
CA TRP A 187 14.55 9.95 7.36
C TRP A 187 13.93 10.75 6.22
N TYR A 188 14.74 11.49 5.48
CA TYR A 188 14.31 12.34 4.36
C TYR A 188 15.09 12.00 3.10
N VAL A 189 14.38 11.69 2.02
CA VAL A 189 14.91 11.66 0.66
C VAL A 189 14.29 12.84 -0.08
N ASP A 190 15.13 13.72 -0.58
CA ASP A 190 14.68 14.94 -1.26
C ASP A 190 14.06 14.65 -2.63
N SER A 191 13.26 15.59 -3.13
CA SER A 191 12.74 15.53 -4.49
C SER A 191 13.88 15.58 -5.51
N PRO A 192 13.73 14.93 -6.68
CA PRO A 192 14.77 14.95 -7.70
C PRO A 192 14.99 16.36 -8.27
N ASP A 193 16.18 16.59 -8.82
CA ASP A 193 16.47 17.84 -9.52
C ASP A 193 15.56 18.05 -10.75
N LEU A 194 15.16 16.95 -11.38
CA LEU A 194 14.24 16.92 -12.51
C LEU A 194 13.14 15.87 -12.24
N SER A 195 11.90 16.30 -12.25
CA SER A 195 10.74 15.40 -12.09
C SER A 195 10.58 14.38 -13.21
N LEU A 196 11.29 14.56 -14.34
CA LEU A 196 11.25 13.64 -15.48
C LEU A 196 11.68 12.22 -15.09
N ASP A 197 12.68 12.09 -14.20
CA ASP A 197 13.17 10.77 -13.75
C ASP A 197 12.04 9.99 -13.04
N LEU A 198 11.19 10.69 -12.28
CA LEU A 198 10.01 10.09 -11.64
C LEU A 198 8.94 9.67 -12.65
N LEU A 199 8.78 10.39 -13.76
CA LEU A 199 7.78 10.10 -14.79
C LEU A 199 8.19 8.91 -15.69
N GLU A 200 9.46 8.52 -15.70
CA GLU A 200 9.94 7.34 -16.42
C GLU A 200 9.54 6.03 -15.74
N LEU A 201 9.23 6.08 -14.44
CA LEU A 201 8.82 4.90 -13.68
C LEU A 201 7.34 4.58 -13.91
N THR A 202 7.05 3.29 -14.05
CA THR A 202 5.69 2.77 -14.18
C THR A 202 5.00 2.65 -12.82
N PRO A 203 3.65 2.63 -12.77
CA PRO A 203 2.92 2.36 -11.53
C PRO A 203 3.30 1.04 -10.86
N GLU A 204 3.62 -0.01 -11.64
CA GLU A 204 4.04 -1.32 -11.14
C GLU A 204 5.44 -1.27 -10.50
N GLU A 205 6.32 -0.40 -10.97
CA GLU A 205 7.64 -0.16 -10.37
C GLU A 205 7.50 0.59 -9.05
N TYR A 206 6.62 1.58 -8.98
CA TYR A 206 6.30 2.27 -7.73
C TYR A 206 5.66 1.33 -6.72
N GLN A 207 4.70 0.49 -7.13
CA GLN A 207 4.09 -0.51 -6.26
C GLN A 207 5.14 -1.46 -5.68
N TRP A 208 6.03 -1.97 -6.53
CA TRP A 208 7.14 -2.81 -6.10
C TRP A 208 8.04 -2.08 -5.10
N PHE A 209 8.38 -0.82 -5.36
CA PHE A 209 9.23 0.01 -4.50
C PHE A 209 8.64 0.19 -3.10
N PHE A 210 7.39 0.65 -3.02
CA PHE A 210 6.73 0.82 -1.73
C PHE A 210 6.57 -0.51 -0.97
N GLN A 211 6.30 -1.60 -1.69
CA GLN A 211 6.23 -2.91 -1.06
C GLN A 211 7.58 -3.34 -0.48
N CYS A 212 8.68 -3.15 -1.21
CA CYS A 212 10.02 -3.44 -0.69
C CYS A 212 10.36 -2.62 0.55
N LEU A 213 9.95 -1.36 0.62
CA LEU A 213 10.15 -0.52 1.81
C LEU A 213 9.32 -0.99 3.00
N LYS A 214 8.04 -1.35 2.78
CA LYS A 214 7.19 -1.95 3.82
C LYS A 214 7.78 -3.25 4.34
N ASP A 215 8.20 -4.14 3.46
CA ASP A 215 8.73 -5.47 3.78
C ASP A 215 10.10 -5.40 4.50
N SER A 216 10.86 -4.33 4.30
CA SER A 216 12.16 -4.15 4.95
C SER A 216 12.05 -4.01 6.47
N GLY A 217 10.93 -3.44 6.96
CA GLY A 217 10.72 -3.13 8.37
C GLY A 217 11.72 -2.10 8.94
N GLU A 218 12.47 -1.40 8.08
CA GLU A 218 13.47 -0.40 8.49
C GLU A 218 12.85 0.94 8.88
N TYR A 219 11.63 1.21 8.36
CA TYR A 219 10.93 2.48 8.55
C TYR A 219 9.60 2.25 9.28
N GLY A 220 9.16 3.27 10.03
CA GLY A 220 7.81 3.35 10.55
C GLY A 220 6.80 3.60 9.42
N ASP A 221 6.14 4.73 9.43
CA ASP A 221 5.28 5.15 8.31
C ASP A 221 6.09 5.85 7.22
N ILE A 222 5.61 5.76 5.97
CA ILE A 222 6.21 6.41 4.80
C ILE A 222 5.30 7.55 4.37
N TYR A 223 5.85 8.74 4.25
CA TYR A 223 5.17 9.94 3.76
C TYR A 223 5.75 10.32 2.41
N VAL A 224 4.88 10.58 1.44
CA VAL A 224 5.27 10.88 0.07
C VAL A 224 4.73 12.26 -0.32
N GLY A 225 5.61 13.22 -0.53
CA GLY A 225 5.26 14.52 -1.09
C GLY A 225 5.07 14.40 -2.61
N LEU A 226 3.86 14.64 -3.12
CA LEU A 226 3.55 14.51 -4.54
C LEU A 226 3.48 15.86 -5.24
N GLY A 227 4.20 15.97 -6.36
CA GLY A 227 4.06 17.07 -7.29
C GLY A 227 2.91 16.89 -8.30
N SER A 228 2.51 17.99 -8.93
CA SER A 228 1.40 17.99 -9.88
C SER A 228 1.67 17.17 -11.14
N GLY A 229 2.94 17.09 -11.57
CA GLY A 229 3.36 16.29 -12.72
C GLY A 229 3.19 14.79 -12.50
N ILE A 230 3.49 14.31 -11.31
CA ILE A 230 3.38 12.89 -10.92
C ILE A 230 1.91 12.49 -10.75
N PHE A 231 1.10 13.41 -10.21
CA PHE A 231 -0.33 13.18 -9.98
C PHE A 231 -1.16 12.95 -11.26
N THR A 232 -0.64 13.29 -12.43
CA THR A 232 -1.34 13.06 -13.71
C THR A 232 -1.57 11.58 -14.02
N GLN A 233 -0.85 10.67 -13.35
CA GLN A 233 -1.09 9.23 -13.40
C GLN A 233 -2.02 8.82 -12.25
N ILE A 234 -3.35 8.91 -12.48
CA ILE A 234 -4.39 8.57 -11.47
C ILE A 234 -4.16 7.18 -10.83
N SER A 235 -3.50 6.25 -11.54
CA SER A 235 -3.11 4.95 -11.00
C SER A 235 -2.16 5.03 -9.80
N LEU A 236 -1.37 6.10 -9.66
CA LEU A 236 -0.50 6.30 -8.50
C LEU A 236 -1.29 6.48 -7.20
N ASN A 237 -2.51 7.03 -7.27
CA ASN A 237 -3.37 7.18 -6.10
C ASN A 237 -3.81 5.85 -5.49
N MET A 238 -3.69 4.76 -6.25
CA MET A 238 -4.00 3.41 -5.78
C MET A 238 -2.84 2.76 -5.01
N LEU A 239 -1.68 3.40 -4.98
CA LEU A 239 -0.47 2.91 -4.33
C LEU A 239 -0.37 3.32 -2.85
N PHE A 240 -1.24 4.23 -2.42
CA PHE A 240 -1.19 4.84 -1.10
C PHE A 240 -2.31 4.32 -0.19
N ASP A 241 -1.97 4.02 1.06
CA ASP A 241 -2.95 3.64 2.09
C ASP A 241 -3.76 4.87 2.54
N ARG A 242 -3.14 6.07 2.51
CA ARG A 242 -3.77 7.35 2.81
C ARG A 242 -3.39 8.39 1.76
N PHE A 243 -4.35 9.24 1.42
CA PHE A 243 -4.15 10.37 0.53
C PHE A 243 -4.64 11.65 1.19
N VAL A 244 -3.73 12.57 1.44
CA VAL A 244 -4.03 13.86 2.09
C VAL A 244 -3.92 14.97 1.06
N LEU A 245 -5.05 15.58 0.74
CA LEU A 245 -5.13 16.77 -0.12
C LEU A 245 -4.91 18.02 0.73
N ILE A 246 -3.84 18.74 0.43
CA ILE A 246 -3.49 19.99 1.12
C ILE A 246 -4.22 21.16 0.48
N ASP A 247 -5.10 21.76 1.25
CA ASP A 247 -5.85 22.98 0.89
C ASP A 247 -5.29 24.20 1.62
N SER A 248 -5.64 25.40 1.17
CA SER A 248 -5.30 26.65 1.85
C SER A 248 -6.50 27.60 1.90
N ARG A 249 -6.76 28.13 3.10
CA ARG A 249 -7.79 29.19 3.30
C ARG A 249 -7.39 30.51 2.67
N ASN A 250 -6.09 30.73 2.47
CA ASN A 250 -5.51 31.98 2.00
C ASN A 250 -5.21 31.96 0.48
N ASN A 251 -5.50 30.84 -0.22
CA ASN A 251 -5.27 30.69 -1.65
C ASN A 251 -6.53 30.19 -2.35
N GLU A 252 -7.33 31.12 -2.92
CA GLU A 252 -8.57 30.77 -3.60
C GLU A 252 -8.39 29.82 -4.78
N ARG A 253 -7.26 29.90 -5.50
CA ARG A 253 -6.97 28.99 -6.60
C ARG A 253 -6.72 27.57 -6.10
N GLN A 254 -5.96 27.42 -5.04
CA GLN A 254 -5.70 26.11 -4.41
C GLN A 254 -7.01 25.52 -3.90
N HIS A 255 -7.81 26.32 -3.20
CA HIS A 255 -9.12 25.90 -2.70
C HIS A 255 -10.06 25.41 -3.80
N ALA A 256 -10.15 26.16 -4.91
CA ALA A 256 -10.95 25.76 -6.07
C ALA A 256 -10.44 24.47 -6.73
N CYS A 257 -9.11 24.32 -6.89
CA CYS A 257 -8.50 23.10 -7.41
C CYS A 257 -8.77 21.90 -6.50
N CYS A 258 -8.66 22.07 -5.18
CA CYS A 258 -8.98 21.02 -4.21
C CYS A 258 -10.44 20.57 -4.33
N GLY A 259 -11.39 21.49 -4.44
CA GLY A 259 -12.80 21.17 -4.64
C GLY A 259 -13.08 20.39 -5.92
N PHE A 260 -12.40 20.74 -7.03
CA PHE A 260 -12.51 20.01 -8.29
C PHE A 260 -11.93 18.59 -8.20
N LEU A 261 -10.74 18.46 -7.59
CA LEU A 261 -10.10 17.15 -7.41
C LEU A 261 -10.90 16.23 -6.49
N GLU A 262 -11.48 16.79 -5.43
CA GLU A 262 -12.34 16.03 -4.52
C GLU A 262 -13.55 15.46 -5.26
N GLN A 263 -14.19 16.23 -6.12
CA GLN A 263 -15.29 15.74 -6.97
C GLN A 263 -14.82 14.66 -7.94
N ALA A 264 -13.65 14.83 -8.56
CA ALA A 264 -13.07 13.85 -9.47
C ALA A 264 -12.75 12.54 -8.73
N LEU A 265 -12.12 12.61 -7.56
CA LEU A 265 -11.80 11.44 -6.72
C LEU A 265 -13.07 10.73 -6.22
N GLN A 266 -14.13 11.46 -5.86
CA GLN A 266 -15.41 10.87 -5.48
C GLN A 266 -16.09 10.15 -6.66
N SER A 267 -15.98 10.67 -7.88
CA SER A 267 -16.49 10.01 -9.08
C SER A 267 -15.72 8.71 -9.43
N GLU A 268 -14.43 8.66 -9.10
CA GLU A 268 -13.53 7.52 -9.28
C GLU A 268 -13.38 6.66 -8.00
N SER A 269 -14.16 6.95 -6.95
CA SER A 269 -14.04 6.33 -5.61
C SER A 269 -14.13 4.80 -5.58
N ARG A 270 -14.60 4.16 -6.66
CA ARG A 270 -14.55 2.70 -6.83
C ARG A 270 -13.13 2.16 -7.01
N ARG A 271 -12.13 3.03 -7.24
CA ARG A 271 -10.73 2.64 -7.51
C ARG A 271 -9.78 2.99 -6.38
N PHE A 272 -10.11 3.97 -5.53
CA PHE A 272 -9.28 4.31 -4.36
C PHE A 272 -9.75 3.53 -3.14
N GLN A 273 -8.92 2.62 -2.65
CA GLN A 273 -9.20 1.78 -1.47
C GLN A 273 -8.67 2.39 -0.16
N GLY A 274 -7.88 3.45 -0.24
CA GLY A 274 -7.27 4.11 0.92
C GLY A 274 -8.17 5.17 1.56
N VAL A 275 -7.67 5.73 2.66
CA VAL A 275 -8.31 6.84 3.38
C VAL A 275 -8.00 8.15 2.67
N TYR A 276 -9.04 8.88 2.27
CA TYR A 276 -8.93 10.23 1.71
C TYR A 276 -9.25 11.28 2.77
N GLU A 277 -8.37 12.28 2.88
CA GLU A 277 -8.55 13.41 3.79
C GLU A 277 -8.22 14.73 3.08
N ARG A 278 -8.98 15.78 3.36
CA ARG A 278 -8.65 17.14 2.98
C ARG A 278 -8.28 17.94 4.22
N LYS A 279 -7.08 18.52 4.22
CA LYS A 279 -6.55 19.27 5.37
C LYS A 279 -6.09 20.65 4.95
N TYR A 280 -6.23 21.61 5.84
CA TYR A 280 -5.75 22.96 5.60
C TYR A 280 -4.28 23.10 5.98
N ARG A 281 -3.50 23.68 5.06
CA ARG A 281 -2.08 23.98 5.23
C ARG A 281 -1.78 24.70 6.54
N GLU A 282 -2.59 25.71 6.84
CA GLU A 282 -2.43 26.56 8.02
C GLU A 282 -2.50 25.73 9.32
N ASP A 283 -3.48 24.84 9.41
CA ASP A 283 -3.65 23.96 10.59
C ASP A 283 -2.49 22.98 10.76
N LEU A 284 -1.93 22.48 9.63
CA LEU A 284 -0.81 21.56 9.66
C LEU A 284 0.50 22.24 10.03
N LEU A 285 0.75 23.45 9.54
CA LEU A 285 1.96 24.21 9.91
C LEU A 285 1.92 24.69 11.36
N ASP A 286 0.75 25.09 11.88
CA ASP A 286 0.58 25.44 13.28
C ASP A 286 0.88 24.23 14.21
N ALA A 287 0.51 23.03 13.77
CA ALA A 287 0.81 21.80 14.49
C ALA A 287 2.32 21.42 14.45
N ALA A 288 3.04 21.78 13.38
CA ALA A 288 4.47 21.54 13.24
C ALA A 288 5.34 22.43 14.14
N VAL A 289 4.80 23.55 14.64
CA VAL A 289 5.53 24.51 15.49
C VAL A 289 5.37 24.20 16.98
N GLN A 290 4.43 23.35 17.37
CA GLN A 290 4.17 22.92 18.75
C GLN A 290 4.97 21.67 19.12
#